data_da679d4b7a81965a1171e9c4bc255d94
#
_entry.id   da679d4b7a81965a1171e9c4bc255d94
#
_cell.length_a   1.000
_cell.length_b   1.000
_cell.length_c   1.000
_cell.angle_alpha   90.00
_cell.angle_beta   90.00
_cell.angle_gamma   90.00
#
_symmetry.space_group_name_H-M   'P 1'
#
loop_
_entity.id
_entity.type
_entity.pdbx_description
1 polymer ?
#
loop_
_entity_poly.entity_id
_entity_poly.type
_entity_poly.pdbx_seq_one_letter_code
_entity_poly.pdbx_strand_id
1 'polypeptide(L)'
;MKIGLIPVAAKPYHAGHHALVTMAANENDKVILYVSTSDRKRKGEFEVLGADMIRVWQEELEAIMPSNIEIEYGGSPVRKVWEILGTASDDPNNQDTYVIYSDPEDTAQNYSEPALEKYCGDLRASGQCVLAAEENPGAFTRGEGTPDISGTKVREMLKAGNFNGFAEAMPAGVNGQNI
;
A
#
# COMPACT_ATOMS: atom_id res chain seq x y z
N MET A 1 11.62 -8.98 -14.93
CA MET A 1 10.28 -9.00 -14.31
C MET A 1 9.94 -7.61 -13.81
N LYS A 2 8.71 -7.20 -13.94
CA LYS A 2 8.23 -5.93 -13.42
C LYS A 2 7.49 -6.19 -12.10
N ILE A 3 7.98 -5.60 -11.02
CA ILE A 3 7.54 -5.87 -9.65
C ILE A 3 6.98 -4.58 -9.04
N GLY A 4 5.71 -4.61 -8.65
CA GLY A 4 5.09 -3.53 -7.89
C GLY A 4 5.39 -3.67 -6.40
N LEU A 5 5.68 -2.56 -5.73
CA LEU A 5 5.90 -2.50 -4.29
C LEU A 5 4.86 -1.56 -3.68
N ILE A 6 4.07 -2.07 -2.74
CA ILE A 6 3.02 -1.29 -2.09
C ILE A 6 3.24 -1.28 -0.58
N PRO A 7 3.81 -0.21 -0.03
CA PRO A 7 3.90 -0.05 1.42
C PRO A 7 2.58 0.53 1.96
N VAL A 8 1.91 -0.18 2.87
CA VAL A 8 0.65 0.29 3.45
C VAL A 8 0.61 0.18 4.96
N ALA A 9 0.13 1.22 5.61
CA ALA A 9 -0.28 1.14 7.01
C ALA A 9 -1.63 0.44 7.15
N ALA A 10 -2.59 0.81 6.31
CA ALA A 10 -3.93 0.20 6.21
C ALA A 10 -4.62 0.03 7.58
N LYS A 11 -4.92 1.13 8.24
CA LYS A 11 -5.54 1.17 9.57
C LYS A 11 -6.91 1.87 9.54
N PRO A 12 -7.97 1.20 9.08
CA PRO A 12 -8.03 -0.12 8.44
C PRO A 12 -7.85 -0.06 6.92
N TYR A 13 -7.69 -1.22 6.30
CA TYR A 13 -7.74 -1.38 4.85
C TYR A 13 -9.15 -1.05 4.33
N HIS A 14 -9.23 -0.40 3.18
CA HIS A 14 -10.50 0.01 2.58
C HIS A 14 -10.45 -0.06 1.05
N ALA A 15 -11.58 0.27 0.41
CA ALA A 15 -11.71 0.20 -1.05
C ALA A 15 -10.69 1.05 -1.81
N GLY A 16 -10.25 2.17 -1.24
CA GLY A 16 -9.19 3.00 -1.82
C GLY A 16 -7.86 2.27 -1.93
N HIS A 17 -7.46 1.56 -0.88
CA HIS A 17 -6.27 0.71 -0.91
C HIS A 17 -6.43 -0.42 -1.92
N HIS A 18 -7.62 -1.03 -1.97
CA HIS A 18 -7.88 -2.15 -2.87
C HIS A 18 -7.84 -1.74 -4.33
N ALA A 19 -8.30 -0.54 -4.67
CA ALA A 19 -8.19 0.00 -6.02
C ALA A 19 -6.71 0.14 -6.44
N LEU A 20 -5.86 0.62 -5.54
CA LEU A 20 -4.43 0.75 -5.78
C LEU A 20 -3.76 -0.62 -5.97
N VAL A 21 -4.09 -1.58 -5.12
CA VAL A 21 -3.57 -2.96 -5.21
C VAL A 21 -3.99 -3.61 -6.53
N THR A 22 -5.25 -3.46 -6.92
CA THR A 22 -5.77 -4.00 -8.18
C THR A 22 -5.07 -3.38 -9.39
N MET A 23 -4.88 -2.07 -9.38
CA MET A 23 -4.14 -1.37 -10.43
C MET A 23 -2.71 -1.89 -10.55
N ALA A 24 -2.01 -2.00 -9.43
CA ALA A 24 -0.65 -2.52 -9.40
C ALA A 24 -0.58 -3.96 -9.91
N ALA A 25 -1.51 -4.81 -9.52
CA ALA A 25 -1.59 -6.20 -9.98
C ALA A 25 -1.74 -6.30 -11.49
N ASN A 26 -2.54 -5.40 -12.09
CA ASN A 26 -2.77 -5.38 -13.54
C ASN A 26 -1.56 -4.85 -14.32
N GLU A 27 -0.74 -4.00 -13.71
CA GLU A 27 0.39 -3.34 -14.37
C GLU A 27 1.72 -4.06 -14.21
N ASN A 28 1.81 -5.06 -13.33
CA ASN A 28 3.06 -5.73 -12.98
C ASN A 28 2.95 -7.25 -13.11
N ASP A 29 4.09 -7.92 -13.28
CA ASP A 29 4.17 -9.37 -13.25
C ASP A 29 3.90 -9.93 -11.85
N LYS A 30 4.40 -9.22 -10.83
CA LYS A 30 4.27 -9.56 -9.43
C LYS A 30 4.13 -8.29 -8.61
N VAL A 31 3.41 -8.38 -7.50
CA VAL A 31 3.29 -7.27 -6.54
C VAL A 31 3.60 -7.78 -5.15
N ILE A 32 4.42 -7.04 -4.43
CA ILE A 32 4.68 -7.28 -3.01
C ILE A 32 3.96 -6.20 -2.21
N LEU A 33 3.03 -6.65 -1.38
CA LEU A 33 2.25 -5.78 -0.51
C LEU A 33 2.81 -5.87 0.91
N TYR A 34 3.41 -4.79 1.37
CA TYR A 34 3.99 -4.69 2.71
C TYR A 34 2.96 -4.10 3.66
N VAL A 35 2.54 -4.90 4.66
CA VAL A 35 1.50 -4.52 5.60
C VAL A 35 2.09 -4.27 6.98
N SER A 36 1.88 -3.08 7.52
CA SER A 36 2.26 -2.76 8.89
C SER A 36 1.40 -3.52 9.88
N THR A 37 2.04 -4.10 10.90
CA THR A 37 1.36 -4.77 12.01
C THR A 37 1.38 -3.96 13.30
N SER A 38 1.81 -2.70 13.23
CA SER A 38 1.80 -1.81 14.39
C SER A 38 0.38 -1.34 14.72
N ASP A 39 0.18 -0.98 16.00
CA ASP A 39 -1.07 -0.36 16.43
C ASP A 39 -1.13 1.10 15.98
N ARG A 40 -2.34 1.56 15.66
CA ARG A 40 -2.59 2.98 15.46
C ARG A 40 -3.44 3.49 16.63
N LYS A 41 -2.79 4.17 17.56
CA LYS A 41 -3.40 4.77 18.74
C LYS A 41 -3.06 6.26 18.76
N ARG A 42 -3.95 7.10 18.27
CA ARG A 42 -3.77 8.55 18.25
C ARG A 42 -4.93 9.21 18.97
N LYS A 43 -4.62 10.26 19.75
CA LYS A 43 -5.64 11.01 20.48
C LYS A 43 -6.71 11.55 19.55
N GLY A 44 -7.97 11.27 19.88
CA GLY A 44 -9.12 11.72 19.11
C GLY A 44 -9.51 10.80 17.94
N GLU A 45 -8.73 9.79 17.64
CA GLU A 45 -9.03 8.80 16.60
C GLU A 45 -9.53 7.48 17.20
N PHE A 46 -10.30 6.74 16.42
CA PHE A 46 -10.63 5.34 16.73
C PHE A 46 -9.35 4.51 16.71
N GLU A 47 -9.10 3.73 17.77
CA GLU A 47 -7.93 2.87 17.86
C GLU A 47 -8.05 1.69 16.90
N VAL A 48 -6.98 1.44 16.14
CA VAL A 48 -6.88 0.27 15.25
C VAL A 48 -5.67 -0.54 15.68
N LEU A 49 -5.91 -1.71 16.23
CA LEU A 49 -4.86 -2.59 16.72
C LEU A 49 -4.27 -3.44 15.59
N GLY A 50 -2.95 -3.58 15.60
CA GLY A 50 -2.24 -4.41 14.61
C GLY A 50 -2.72 -5.85 14.61
N ALA A 51 -2.96 -6.43 15.79
CA ALA A 51 -3.47 -7.80 15.91
C ALA A 51 -4.86 -7.96 15.26
N ASP A 52 -5.74 -6.98 15.41
CA ASP A 52 -7.05 -6.98 14.78
C ASP A 52 -6.93 -6.89 13.26
N MET A 53 -6.03 -6.08 12.76
CA MET A 53 -5.81 -5.96 11.31
C MET A 53 -5.21 -7.23 10.71
N ILE A 54 -4.28 -7.90 11.39
CA ILE A 54 -3.76 -9.20 10.93
C ILE A 54 -4.91 -10.21 10.80
N ARG A 55 -5.79 -10.25 11.78
CA ARG A 55 -6.97 -11.13 11.74
C ARG A 55 -7.87 -10.82 10.54
N VAL A 56 -8.14 -9.54 10.30
CA VAL A 56 -8.93 -9.09 9.14
C VAL A 56 -8.28 -9.52 7.82
N TRP A 57 -6.97 -9.36 7.70
CA TRP A 57 -6.22 -9.79 6.53
C TRP A 57 -6.37 -11.30 6.30
N GLN A 58 -6.12 -12.10 7.32
CA GLN A 58 -6.13 -13.55 7.20
C GLN A 58 -7.53 -14.11 6.96
N GLU A 59 -8.56 -13.54 7.60
CA GLU A 59 -9.94 -14.05 7.51
C GLU A 59 -10.72 -13.51 6.32
N GLU A 60 -10.46 -12.27 5.88
CA GLU A 60 -11.30 -11.59 4.90
C GLU A 60 -10.54 -11.08 3.67
N LEU A 61 -9.39 -10.45 3.85
CA LEU A 61 -8.73 -9.70 2.79
C LEU A 61 -7.86 -10.57 1.87
N GLU A 62 -7.14 -11.55 2.40
CA GLU A 62 -6.30 -12.43 1.57
C GLU A 62 -7.09 -13.13 0.47
N ALA A 63 -8.34 -13.52 0.77
CA ALA A 63 -9.20 -14.24 -0.17
C ALA A 63 -9.61 -13.41 -1.40
N ILE A 64 -9.59 -12.08 -1.31
CA ILE A 64 -9.97 -11.18 -2.40
C ILE A 64 -8.79 -10.58 -3.16
N MET A 65 -7.56 -10.91 -2.76
CA MET A 65 -6.36 -10.39 -3.42
C MET A 65 -6.17 -11.03 -4.79
N PRO A 66 -5.71 -10.25 -5.80
CA PRO A 66 -5.28 -10.82 -7.08
C PRO A 66 -4.20 -11.90 -6.90
N SER A 67 -4.14 -12.85 -7.82
CA SER A 67 -3.27 -14.02 -7.71
C SER A 67 -1.77 -13.73 -7.72
N ASN A 68 -1.36 -12.58 -8.26
CA ASN A 68 0.05 -12.18 -8.34
C ASN A 68 0.50 -11.28 -7.17
N ILE A 69 -0.32 -11.16 -6.13
CA ILE A 69 0.01 -10.42 -4.91
C ILE A 69 0.69 -11.36 -3.92
N GLU A 70 1.86 -10.93 -3.43
CA GLU A 70 2.56 -11.54 -2.30
C GLU A 70 2.46 -10.57 -1.12
N ILE A 71 2.02 -11.05 0.04
CA ILE A 71 1.80 -10.21 1.22
C ILE A 71 2.91 -10.48 2.23
N GLU A 72 3.55 -9.44 2.72
CA GLU A 72 4.51 -9.50 3.81
C GLU A 72 4.01 -8.68 5.00
N TYR A 73 3.91 -9.30 6.15
CA TYR A 73 3.45 -8.68 7.39
C TYR A 73 4.61 -8.26 8.28
N GLY A 74 4.43 -7.15 8.98
CA GLY A 74 5.33 -6.72 10.04
C GLY A 74 6.42 -5.76 9.62
N GLY A 75 7.08 -5.18 10.60
CA GLY A 75 8.11 -4.18 10.39
C GLY A 75 7.59 -2.87 9.83
N SER A 76 8.50 -2.03 9.35
CA SER A 76 8.16 -0.80 8.65
C SER A 76 8.03 -1.08 7.14
N PRO A 77 6.85 -0.89 6.53
CA PRO A 77 6.69 -1.06 5.09
C PRO A 77 7.66 -0.21 4.26
N VAL A 78 7.87 1.05 4.63
CA VAL A 78 8.82 1.95 3.95
C VAL A 78 10.24 1.40 4.02
N ARG A 79 10.66 0.94 5.20
CA ARG A 79 12.01 0.37 5.38
C ARG A 79 12.19 -0.89 4.53
N LYS A 80 11.18 -1.75 4.46
CA LYS A 80 11.24 -2.97 3.64
C LYS A 80 11.35 -2.66 2.14
N VAL A 81 10.67 -1.62 1.68
CA VAL A 81 10.84 -1.14 0.29
C VAL A 81 12.29 -0.70 0.06
N TRP A 82 12.88 0.06 0.97
CA TRP A 82 14.28 0.46 0.85
C TRP A 82 15.25 -0.73 0.85
N GLU A 83 14.98 -1.74 1.65
CA GLU A 83 15.82 -2.95 1.70
C GLU A 83 15.83 -3.69 0.37
N ILE A 84 14.67 -3.91 -0.26
CA ILE A 84 14.61 -4.60 -1.55
C ILE A 84 15.25 -3.77 -2.68
N LEU A 85 15.02 -2.46 -2.69
CA LEU A 85 15.60 -1.55 -3.67
C LEU A 85 17.13 -1.49 -3.55
N GLY A 86 17.64 -1.40 -2.33
CA GLY A 86 19.09 -1.38 -2.06
C GLY A 86 19.76 -2.66 -2.50
N THR A 87 19.17 -3.81 -2.20
CA THR A 87 19.70 -5.12 -2.63
C THR A 87 19.74 -5.22 -4.15
N ALA A 88 18.67 -4.80 -4.82
CA ALA A 88 18.62 -4.82 -6.29
C ALA A 88 19.63 -3.85 -6.91
N SER A 89 19.81 -2.66 -6.32
CA SER A 89 20.76 -1.66 -6.79
C SER A 89 22.22 -2.14 -6.68
N ASP A 90 22.51 -2.92 -5.64
CA ASP A 90 23.84 -3.48 -5.42
C ASP A 90 24.13 -4.73 -6.28
N ASP A 91 23.12 -5.28 -6.93
CA ASP A 91 23.26 -6.47 -7.79
C ASP A 91 23.46 -6.05 -9.25
N PRO A 92 24.68 -6.23 -9.82
CA PRO A 92 24.94 -5.86 -11.21
C PRO A 92 24.19 -6.73 -12.23
N ASN A 93 23.66 -7.86 -11.80
CA ASN A 93 22.90 -8.79 -12.65
C ASN A 93 21.38 -8.60 -12.52
N ASN A 94 20.92 -7.62 -11.74
CA ASN A 94 19.50 -7.38 -11.58
C ASN A 94 18.85 -6.98 -12.91
N GLN A 95 17.84 -7.71 -13.32
CA GLN A 95 17.04 -7.43 -14.53
C GLN A 95 15.61 -7.01 -14.21
N ASP A 96 15.26 -6.94 -12.93
CA ASP A 96 13.92 -6.58 -12.49
C ASP A 96 13.75 -5.07 -12.42
N THR A 97 12.56 -4.62 -12.78
CA THR A 97 12.13 -3.22 -12.61
C THR A 97 11.15 -3.16 -11.46
N TYR A 98 11.37 -2.21 -10.54
CA TYR A 98 10.54 -2.01 -9.37
C TYR A 98 9.71 -0.74 -9.53
N VAL A 99 8.42 -0.84 -9.26
CA VAL A 99 7.48 0.30 -9.30
C VAL A 99 6.89 0.49 -7.92
N ILE A 100 7.09 1.67 -7.35
CA ILE A 100 6.58 2.02 -6.01
C ILE A 100 5.19 2.64 -6.14
N TYR A 101 4.22 2.06 -5.46
CA TYR A 101 2.84 2.55 -5.41
C TYR A 101 2.56 3.17 -4.05
N SER A 102 2.60 4.48 -4.00
CA SER A 102 2.16 5.28 -2.85
C SER A 102 1.55 6.57 -3.38
N ASP A 103 0.74 7.25 -2.57
CA ASP A 103 0.17 8.51 -3.02
C ASP A 103 1.26 9.59 -3.21
N PRO A 104 0.96 10.71 -3.92
CA PRO A 104 1.98 11.72 -4.20
C PRO A 104 2.60 12.33 -2.95
N GLU A 105 1.84 12.52 -1.88
CA GLU A 105 2.34 13.09 -0.63
C GLU A 105 3.32 12.12 0.06
N ASP A 106 2.94 10.86 0.21
CA ASP A 106 3.80 9.82 0.81
C ASP A 106 5.04 9.57 -0.07
N THR A 107 4.88 9.61 -1.38
CA THR A 107 6.00 9.48 -2.32
C THR A 107 7.02 10.61 -2.14
N ALA A 108 6.56 11.85 -2.05
CA ALA A 108 7.43 13.00 -1.84
C ALA A 108 8.14 12.94 -0.48
N GLN A 109 7.46 12.47 0.55
CA GLN A 109 7.99 12.39 1.89
C GLN A 109 8.98 11.22 2.07
N ASN A 110 8.67 10.05 1.53
CA ASN A 110 9.41 8.82 1.78
C ASN A 110 10.37 8.42 0.66
N TYR A 111 10.10 8.83 -0.57
CA TYR A 111 10.84 8.41 -1.77
C TYR A 111 11.26 9.62 -2.62
N SER A 112 11.89 10.61 -1.98
CA SER A 112 12.42 11.79 -2.68
C SER A 112 13.60 11.41 -3.59
N GLU A 113 13.85 12.20 -4.63
CA GLU A 113 15.00 11.95 -5.52
C GLU A 113 16.34 11.90 -4.78
N PRO A 114 16.65 12.79 -3.83
CA PRO A 114 17.89 12.67 -3.05
C PRO A 114 18.00 11.35 -2.29
N ALA A 115 16.89 10.85 -1.73
CA ALA A 115 16.87 9.56 -1.04
C ALA A 115 17.05 8.40 -2.01
N LEU A 116 16.40 8.42 -3.17
CA LEU A 116 16.55 7.41 -4.21
C LEU A 116 17.99 7.34 -4.71
N GLU A 117 18.62 8.48 -4.95
CA GLU A 117 20.03 8.56 -5.36
C GLU A 117 20.95 7.98 -4.29
N LYS A 118 20.70 8.30 -3.02
CA LYS A 118 21.53 7.84 -1.90
C LYS A 118 21.44 6.33 -1.67
N TYR A 119 20.24 5.75 -1.72
CA TYR A 119 20.01 4.37 -1.30
C TYR A 119 19.89 3.37 -2.44
N CYS A 120 19.51 3.80 -3.64
CA CYS A 120 19.38 2.95 -4.82
C CYS A 120 19.67 3.71 -6.12
N GLY A 121 20.73 4.53 -6.11
CA GLY A 121 21.08 5.40 -7.23
C GLY A 121 21.25 4.69 -8.56
N ASP A 122 21.95 3.57 -8.58
CA ASP A 122 22.18 2.82 -9.81
C ASP A 122 20.88 2.27 -10.40
N LEU A 123 20.00 1.75 -9.54
CA LEU A 123 18.70 1.24 -9.95
C LEU A 123 17.82 2.36 -10.52
N ARG A 124 17.81 3.53 -9.86
CA ARG A 124 17.05 4.70 -10.32
C ARG A 124 17.59 5.23 -11.65
N ALA A 125 18.91 5.35 -11.78
CA ALA A 125 19.57 5.85 -12.99
C ALA A 125 19.32 4.95 -14.20
N SER A 126 19.24 3.63 -14.00
CA SER A 126 18.98 2.66 -15.07
C SER A 126 17.50 2.61 -15.51
N GLY A 127 16.60 3.33 -14.83
CA GLY A 127 15.16 3.26 -15.10
C GLY A 127 14.46 2.06 -14.47
N GLN A 128 15.14 1.33 -13.57
CA GLN A 128 14.61 0.14 -12.92
C GLN A 128 13.97 0.42 -11.57
N CYS A 129 13.87 1.68 -11.18
CA CYS A 129 13.08 2.14 -10.03
C CYS A 129 12.17 3.27 -10.49
N VAL A 130 10.87 3.00 -10.50
CA VAL A 130 9.84 3.90 -11.03
C VAL A 130 8.88 4.27 -9.92
N LEU A 131 8.47 5.52 -9.87
CA LEU A 131 7.46 6.02 -8.95
C LEU A 131 6.12 6.08 -9.70
N ALA A 132 5.16 5.25 -9.32
CA ALA A 132 3.85 5.20 -9.99
C ALA A 132 3.12 6.55 -9.91
N ALA A 133 3.27 7.29 -8.81
CA ALA A 133 2.66 8.61 -8.66
C ALA A 133 3.17 9.64 -9.66
N GLU A 134 4.42 9.52 -10.13
CA GLU A 134 4.98 10.38 -11.19
C GLU A 134 4.51 9.96 -12.58
N GLU A 135 4.39 8.65 -12.82
CA GLU A 135 3.97 8.10 -14.11
C GLU A 135 2.49 8.38 -14.41
N ASN A 136 1.65 8.30 -13.39
CA ASN A 136 0.21 8.49 -13.53
C ASN A 136 -0.38 9.14 -12.27
N PRO A 137 -0.15 10.45 -12.05
CA PRO A 137 -0.63 11.12 -10.84
C PRO A 137 -2.15 11.14 -10.70
N GLY A 138 -2.91 11.12 -11.80
CA GLY A 138 -4.37 11.10 -11.77
C GLY A 138 -4.95 9.84 -11.16
N ALA A 139 -4.24 8.71 -11.22
CA ALA A 139 -4.68 7.45 -10.62
C ALA A 139 -4.73 7.51 -9.09
N PHE A 140 -4.04 8.45 -8.48
CA PHE A 140 -3.99 8.63 -7.03
C PHE A 140 -4.93 9.72 -6.52
N THR A 141 -5.63 10.42 -7.41
CA THR A 141 -6.58 11.46 -7.03
C THR A 141 -7.88 10.79 -6.57
N ARG A 142 -8.25 11.04 -5.31
CA ARG A 142 -9.48 10.49 -4.71
C ARG A 142 -10.70 11.04 -5.45
N GLY A 143 -11.62 10.15 -5.81
CA GLY A 143 -12.80 10.47 -6.60
C GLY A 143 -12.57 10.48 -8.10
N GLU A 144 -11.32 10.37 -8.56
CA GLU A 144 -10.96 10.25 -9.99
C GLU A 144 -10.37 8.87 -10.30
N GLY A 145 -9.09 8.64 -9.93
CA GLY A 145 -8.41 7.36 -10.15
C GLY A 145 -8.64 6.32 -9.06
N THR A 146 -9.04 6.75 -7.86
CA THR A 146 -9.36 5.90 -6.71
C THR A 146 -10.69 6.31 -6.10
N PRO A 147 -11.40 5.39 -5.39
CA PRO A 147 -12.60 5.74 -4.65
C PRO A 147 -12.36 6.89 -3.68
N ASP A 148 -13.36 7.76 -3.50
CA ASP A 148 -13.30 8.88 -2.56
C ASP A 148 -13.47 8.39 -1.11
N ILE A 149 -12.48 7.64 -0.65
CA ILE A 149 -12.44 7.08 0.70
C ILE A 149 -11.04 7.29 1.28
N SER A 150 -10.92 7.45 2.59
CA SER A 150 -9.64 7.61 3.28
C SER A 150 -9.65 6.87 4.61
N GLY A 151 -8.44 6.58 5.13
CA GLY A 151 -8.31 6.00 6.46
C GLY A 151 -8.96 6.85 7.54
N THR A 152 -8.84 8.18 7.44
CA THR A 152 -9.49 9.13 8.35
C THR A 152 -11.01 8.99 8.32
N LYS A 153 -11.63 8.99 7.14
CA LYS A 153 -13.08 8.82 6.99
C LYS A 153 -13.56 7.49 7.57
N VAL A 154 -12.84 6.41 7.30
CA VAL A 154 -13.18 5.07 7.78
C VAL A 154 -13.09 4.99 9.30
N ARG A 155 -12.03 5.56 9.90
CA ARG A 155 -11.88 5.60 11.37
C ARG A 155 -12.97 6.47 12.02
N GLU A 156 -13.39 7.54 11.39
CA GLU A 156 -14.51 8.37 11.85
C GLU A 156 -15.84 7.59 11.85
N MET A 157 -16.07 6.78 10.81
CA MET A 157 -17.26 5.91 10.76
C MET A 157 -17.26 4.90 11.91
N LEU A 158 -16.13 4.29 12.21
CA LEU A 158 -15.99 3.36 13.34
C LEU A 158 -16.22 4.06 14.68
N LYS A 159 -15.66 5.24 14.88
CA LYS A 159 -15.82 6.05 16.08
C LYS A 159 -17.27 6.48 16.30
N ALA A 160 -17.99 6.82 15.23
CA ALA A 160 -19.40 7.23 15.27
C ALA A 160 -20.38 6.05 15.35
N GLY A 161 -19.90 4.80 15.25
CA GLY A 161 -20.76 3.62 15.20
C GLY A 161 -21.49 3.43 13.88
N ASN A 162 -21.04 4.09 12.81
CA ASN A 162 -21.63 3.97 11.48
C ASN A 162 -21.08 2.72 10.77
N PHE A 163 -21.54 1.55 11.18
CA PHE A 163 -21.04 0.28 10.65
C PHE A 163 -21.51 0.00 9.22
N ASN A 164 -22.65 0.53 8.80
CA ASN A 164 -23.12 0.41 7.42
C ASN A 164 -22.22 1.20 6.47
N GLY A 165 -21.87 2.44 6.82
CA GLY A 165 -20.92 3.25 6.05
C GLY A 165 -19.54 2.59 6.00
N PHE A 166 -19.09 2.03 7.10
CA PHE A 166 -17.84 1.27 7.16
C PHE A 166 -17.86 0.06 6.22
N ALA A 167 -18.93 -0.73 6.23
CA ALA A 167 -19.06 -1.89 5.35
C ALA A 167 -19.06 -1.50 3.87
N GLU A 168 -19.71 -0.38 3.52
CA GLU A 168 -19.70 0.16 2.15
C GLU A 168 -18.32 0.65 1.69
N ALA A 169 -17.48 1.08 2.64
CA ALA A 169 -16.11 1.52 2.36
C ALA A 169 -15.12 0.38 2.16
N MET A 170 -15.52 -0.86 2.44
CA MET A 170 -14.67 -2.04 2.24
C MET A 170 -14.65 -2.47 0.78
N PRO A 171 -13.59 -3.20 0.35
CA PRO A 171 -13.55 -3.77 -0.98
C PRO A 171 -14.73 -4.71 -1.25
N ALA A 172 -15.14 -4.82 -2.50
CA ALA A 172 -16.14 -5.80 -2.91
C ALA A 172 -15.68 -7.23 -2.57
N GLY A 173 -16.59 -8.06 -2.07
CA GLY A 173 -16.29 -9.43 -1.65
C GLY A 173 -15.90 -9.59 -0.18
N VAL A 174 -15.70 -8.48 0.52
CA VAL A 174 -15.43 -8.50 1.98
C VAL A 174 -16.73 -8.30 2.74
N ASN A 175 -16.95 -9.14 3.76
CA ASN A 175 -18.04 -8.91 4.70
C ASN A 175 -17.62 -7.91 5.78
N GLY A 176 -17.91 -6.63 5.54
CA GLY A 176 -17.57 -5.53 6.46
C GLY A 176 -18.20 -5.67 7.85
N GLN A 177 -19.25 -6.43 7.99
CA GLN A 177 -19.90 -6.69 9.29
C GLN A 177 -19.05 -7.60 10.17
N ASN A 178 -18.16 -8.39 9.59
CA ASN A 178 -17.25 -9.28 10.32
C ASN A 178 -15.93 -8.59 10.74
N ILE A 179 -15.72 -7.39 10.28
CA ILE A 179 -14.56 -6.57 10.62
C ILE A 179 -14.91 -5.60 11.78
#